data_f9f716352cd97da1e7fac43b629fc5c5
#
_entry.id   f9f716352cd97da1e7fac43b629fc5c5
#
_cell.length_a   1.000
_cell.length_b   1.000
_cell.length_c   1.000
_cell.angle_alpha   90.00
_cell.angle_beta   90.00
_cell.angle_gamma   90.00
#
_symmetry.space_group_name_H-M   'P 1'
#
loop_
_entity.id
_entity.type
_entity.pdbx_description
1 polymer ?
#
loop_
_entity_poly.entity_id
_entity_poly.type
_entity_poly.pdbx_seq_one_letter_code
_entity_poly.pdbx_strand_id
1 'polypeptide(L)'
;GKGDNELLKSAVIFGGNASGKSNIMKAFAYMVNVVRLSSAQIPVIAGNEPFAFQADANKSPTLFEVEFIQNDIYYKYGFELLGGAVYHEWLYKREERLTKVFERTYDKLEIMGLSSQVIGLIKVPPATLFVSIGNNFNLPVNKYLQDVILWFSSVLIVFENMANSLDIYTMENGKYKEQALDILQRADIGISDFEVIKDKIATVETQNDILNINTQMQINPALMTGQIKTENENVYHIDVKTDFDVFNKNNEVVGKKPVMLFKENGFNSEGTMRLFCYLGWILA
;
A
#
# COMPACT_ATOMS: atom_id res chain seq x y z
N GLY A 1 14.70 23.26 21.68
CA GLY A 1 15.43 22.97 20.45
C GLY A 1 14.66 21.94 19.65
N LYS A 2 14.31 22.24 18.42
CA LYS A 2 13.83 21.23 17.45
C LYS A 2 14.99 20.23 17.33
N GLY A 3 14.81 19.01 17.80
CA GLY A 3 15.80 17.95 17.60
C GLY A 3 15.94 17.73 16.10
N ASP A 4 17.16 17.81 15.58
CA ASP A 4 17.48 17.54 14.17
C ASP A 4 17.28 16.05 13.91
N ASN A 5 16.01 15.66 13.65
CA ASN A 5 15.71 14.36 13.10
C ASN A 5 15.85 14.49 11.58
N GLU A 6 17.02 14.22 11.05
CA GLU A 6 17.20 14.05 9.62
C GLU A 6 16.62 12.70 9.23
N LEU A 7 15.51 12.73 8.49
CA LEU A 7 14.94 11.55 7.87
C LEU A 7 15.47 11.40 6.45
N LEU A 8 15.80 10.19 6.06
CA LEU A 8 16.13 9.87 4.68
C LEU A 8 14.89 10.08 3.80
N LYS A 9 15.04 10.83 2.71
CA LYS A 9 13.99 10.98 1.70
C LYS A 9 13.85 9.73 0.82
N SER A 10 14.92 8.95 0.69
CA SER A 10 14.96 7.72 -0.09
C SER A 10 16.03 6.78 0.45
N ALA A 11 15.79 5.48 0.31
CA ALA A 11 16.77 4.44 0.60
C ALA A 11 16.71 3.36 -0.48
N VAL A 12 17.86 2.78 -0.81
CA VAL A 12 17.96 1.68 -1.76
C VAL A 12 18.60 0.48 -1.07
N ILE A 13 17.97 -0.68 -1.20
CA ILE A 13 18.45 -1.92 -0.58
C ILE A 13 19.04 -2.81 -1.65
N PHE A 14 20.34 -3.08 -1.56
CA PHE A 14 21.07 -4.00 -2.44
C PHE A 14 21.39 -5.30 -1.69
N GLY A 15 21.53 -6.37 -2.46
CA GLY A 15 21.96 -7.67 -1.93
C GLY A 15 21.84 -8.78 -2.98
N GLY A 16 22.52 -9.89 -2.78
CA GLY A 16 22.46 -11.07 -3.63
C GLY A 16 21.07 -11.71 -3.71
N ASN A 17 20.88 -12.66 -4.59
CA ASN A 17 19.65 -13.44 -4.63
C ASN A 17 19.45 -14.18 -3.30
N ALA A 18 18.21 -14.33 -2.87
CA ALA A 18 17.82 -14.95 -1.59
C ALA A 18 18.36 -14.25 -0.32
N SER A 19 18.89 -13.01 -0.40
CA SER A 19 19.40 -12.27 0.76
C SER A 19 18.31 -11.62 1.64
N GLY A 20 17.04 -11.85 1.36
CA GLY A 20 15.92 -11.36 2.16
C GLY A 20 15.37 -9.98 1.78
N LYS A 21 15.84 -9.35 0.68
CA LYS A 21 15.35 -8.02 0.24
C LYS A 21 13.82 -7.94 0.14
N SER A 22 13.22 -8.90 -0.55
CA SER A 22 11.75 -8.98 -0.71
C SER A 22 11.04 -9.26 0.63
N ASN A 23 11.70 -9.94 1.57
CA ASN A 23 11.13 -10.22 2.88
C ASN A 23 11.00 -8.96 3.73
N ILE A 24 11.92 -7.99 3.61
CA ILE A 24 11.79 -6.68 4.27
C ILE A 24 10.52 -5.97 3.81
N MET A 25 10.28 -5.94 2.48
CA MET A 25 9.06 -5.34 1.93
C MET A 25 7.80 -6.08 2.35
N LYS A 26 7.84 -7.42 2.35
CA LYS A 26 6.71 -8.25 2.80
C LYS A 26 6.42 -8.06 4.29
N ALA A 27 7.46 -7.99 5.14
CA ALA A 27 7.30 -7.74 6.57
C ALA A 27 6.70 -6.35 6.84
N PHE A 28 7.14 -5.33 6.10
CA PHE A 28 6.57 -4.00 6.22
C PHE A 28 5.12 -3.94 5.72
N ALA A 29 4.81 -4.59 4.59
CA ALA A 29 3.45 -4.74 4.09
C ALA A 29 2.53 -5.45 5.09
N TYR A 30 3.03 -6.50 5.71
CA TYR A 30 2.31 -7.20 6.78
C TYR A 30 2.03 -6.27 7.96
N MET A 31 3.03 -5.52 8.45
CA MET A 31 2.87 -4.52 9.51
C MET A 31 1.78 -3.49 9.18
N VAL A 32 1.82 -2.93 7.97
CA VAL A 32 0.81 -1.96 7.48
C VAL A 32 -0.59 -2.58 7.49
N ASN A 33 -0.74 -3.79 6.99
CA ASN A 33 -2.02 -4.49 6.94
C ASN A 33 -2.55 -4.82 8.34
N VAL A 34 -1.71 -5.25 9.26
CA VAL A 34 -2.12 -5.53 10.65
C VAL A 34 -2.62 -4.26 11.32
N VAL A 35 -1.93 -3.13 11.17
CA VAL A 35 -2.37 -1.84 11.73
C VAL A 35 -3.71 -1.39 11.13
N ARG A 36 -3.90 -1.52 9.83
CA ARG A 36 -5.12 -1.08 9.14
C ARG A 36 -6.33 -1.98 9.41
N LEU A 37 -6.11 -3.28 9.52
CA LEU A 37 -7.18 -4.29 9.42
C LEU A 37 -7.41 -5.10 10.68
N SER A 38 -6.56 -5.02 11.73
CA SER A 38 -6.71 -5.86 12.92
C SER A 38 -7.98 -5.56 13.72
N SER A 39 -8.60 -4.39 13.54
CA SER A 39 -9.90 -4.05 14.12
C SER A 39 -11.08 -4.62 13.33
N ALA A 40 -10.87 -5.00 12.07
CA ALA A 40 -11.87 -5.71 11.28
C ALA A 40 -11.91 -7.18 11.72
N GLN A 41 -13.05 -7.85 11.50
CA GLN A 41 -13.20 -9.28 11.84
C GLN A 41 -12.42 -10.21 10.89
N ILE A 42 -11.27 -9.76 10.39
CA ILE A 42 -10.39 -10.49 9.48
C ILE A 42 -9.20 -11.00 10.31
N PRO A 43 -8.85 -12.29 10.24
CA PRO A 43 -7.75 -12.87 11.02
C PRO A 43 -6.36 -12.48 10.46
N VAL A 44 -6.07 -11.16 10.38
CA VAL A 44 -4.84 -10.64 9.79
C VAL A 44 -3.61 -11.09 10.57
N ILE A 45 -3.71 -11.15 11.90
CA ILE A 45 -2.60 -11.51 12.79
C ILE A 45 -2.24 -13.00 12.65
N ALA A 46 -3.21 -13.87 12.30
CA ALA A 46 -2.96 -15.29 12.09
C ALA A 46 -2.02 -15.58 10.89
N GLY A 47 -1.83 -14.63 9.97
CA GLY A 47 -0.91 -14.73 8.83
C GLY A 47 0.56 -14.47 9.18
N ASN A 48 0.93 -14.31 10.45
CA ASN A 48 2.32 -14.20 10.85
C ASN A 48 3.03 -15.54 10.71
N GLU A 49 3.91 -15.64 9.72
CA GLU A 49 4.77 -16.82 9.51
C GLU A 49 6.18 -16.50 10.04
N PRO A 50 6.61 -17.08 11.16
CA PRO A 50 7.96 -16.90 11.65
C PRO A 50 8.97 -17.57 10.71
N PHE A 51 10.25 -17.23 10.86
CA PHE A 51 11.31 -17.71 9.98
C PHE A 51 11.42 -19.24 10.01
N ALA A 52 11.08 -19.88 8.88
CA ALA A 52 10.92 -21.33 8.76
C ALA A 52 12.19 -22.17 9.04
N PHE A 53 13.38 -21.56 8.91
CA PHE A 53 14.66 -22.25 9.11
C PHE A 53 15.26 -22.07 10.51
N GLN A 54 14.50 -21.50 11.45
CA GLN A 54 14.91 -21.37 12.84
C GLN A 54 14.10 -22.36 13.69
N ALA A 55 14.79 -23.27 14.35
CA ALA A 55 14.18 -24.13 15.34
C ALA A 55 13.55 -23.26 16.45
N ASP A 56 12.34 -23.60 16.87
CA ASP A 56 11.61 -22.86 17.91
C ASP A 56 11.19 -21.42 17.57
N ALA A 57 11.24 -21.01 16.30
CA ALA A 57 10.79 -19.67 15.87
C ALA A 57 9.34 -19.36 16.33
N ASN A 58 8.48 -20.37 16.43
CA ASN A 58 7.10 -20.24 16.92
C ASN A 58 6.99 -19.99 18.43
N LYS A 59 8.08 -20.11 19.18
CA LYS A 59 8.10 -19.91 20.64
C LYS A 59 8.57 -18.52 21.03
N SER A 60 9.07 -17.74 20.09
CA SER A 60 9.53 -16.37 20.30
C SER A 60 8.61 -15.39 19.59
N PRO A 61 8.33 -14.22 20.19
CA PRO A 61 7.56 -13.18 19.53
C PRO A 61 8.22 -12.67 18.26
N THR A 62 7.44 -12.36 17.23
CA THR A 62 7.90 -11.64 16.04
C THR A 62 7.70 -10.15 16.27
N LEU A 63 8.79 -9.38 16.23
CA LEU A 63 8.84 -7.93 16.47
C LEU A 63 8.63 -7.16 15.16
N PHE A 64 7.76 -6.15 15.21
CA PHE A 64 7.58 -5.10 14.20
C PHE A 64 7.70 -3.74 14.88
N GLU A 65 8.63 -2.89 14.42
CA GLU A 65 8.82 -1.55 14.96
C GLU A 65 9.17 -0.58 13.83
N VAL A 66 8.64 0.63 13.90
CA VAL A 66 8.91 1.73 12.96
C VAL A 66 9.00 3.06 13.69
N GLU A 67 9.88 3.92 13.22
CA GLU A 67 10.03 5.29 13.65
C GLU A 67 9.68 6.23 12.50
N PHE A 68 8.83 7.22 12.74
CA PHE A 68 8.33 8.13 11.70
C PHE A 68 7.96 9.50 12.28
N ILE A 69 7.73 10.47 11.39
CA ILE A 69 7.20 11.78 11.73
C ILE A 69 5.82 11.95 11.11
N GLN A 70 4.86 12.37 11.91
CA GLN A 70 3.52 12.73 11.48
C GLN A 70 3.10 14.01 12.21
N ASN A 71 2.59 15.02 11.46
CA ASN A 71 2.18 16.32 12.02
C ASN A 71 3.26 16.97 12.91
N ASP A 72 4.52 16.97 12.45
CA ASP A 72 5.72 17.48 13.14
C ASP A 72 6.06 16.81 14.48
N ILE A 73 5.41 15.69 14.79
CA ILE A 73 5.70 14.88 15.99
C ILE A 73 6.41 13.60 15.55
N TYR A 74 7.52 13.30 16.22
CA TYR A 74 8.20 12.01 16.06
C TYR A 74 7.47 10.94 16.85
N TYR A 75 7.28 9.79 16.22
CA TYR A 75 6.68 8.59 16.78
C TYR A 75 7.62 7.40 16.70
N LYS A 76 7.58 6.57 17.72
CA LYS A 76 8.13 5.22 17.74
C LYS A 76 6.99 4.26 18.09
N TYR A 77 6.58 3.47 17.13
CA TYR A 77 5.47 2.53 17.26
C TYR A 77 5.91 1.12 16.92
N GLY A 78 5.50 0.15 17.73
CA GLY A 78 5.79 -1.24 17.49
C GLY A 78 4.85 -2.18 18.20
N PHE A 79 4.93 -3.44 17.78
CA PHE A 79 4.22 -4.54 18.41
C PHE A 79 4.97 -5.87 18.21
N GLU A 80 4.68 -6.81 19.08
CA GLU A 80 5.15 -8.19 19.04
C GLU A 80 3.96 -9.13 18.93
N LEU A 81 4.07 -10.13 18.06
CA LEU A 81 3.05 -11.15 17.83
C LEU A 81 3.57 -12.51 18.27
N LEU A 82 2.76 -13.26 19.02
CA LEU A 82 3.04 -14.63 19.41
C LEU A 82 1.74 -15.46 19.42
N GLY A 83 1.77 -16.63 18.76
CA GLY A 83 0.65 -17.56 18.77
C GLY A 83 -0.67 -17.00 18.22
N GLY A 84 -0.61 -16.07 17.24
CA GLY A 84 -1.79 -15.44 16.65
C GLY A 84 -2.40 -14.32 17.50
N ALA A 85 -1.69 -13.84 18.51
CA ALA A 85 -2.12 -12.76 19.39
C ALA A 85 -1.06 -11.67 19.51
N VAL A 86 -1.48 -10.48 19.93
CA VAL A 86 -0.59 -9.38 20.31
C VAL A 86 0.00 -9.67 21.67
N TYR A 87 1.31 -9.94 21.69
CA TYR A 87 2.06 -10.18 22.91
C TYR A 87 2.46 -8.90 23.62
N HIS A 88 2.92 -7.90 22.86
CA HIS A 88 3.31 -6.58 23.34
C HIS A 88 2.98 -5.55 22.27
N GLU A 89 2.60 -4.32 22.67
CA GLU A 89 2.33 -3.20 21.77
C GLU A 89 2.67 -1.89 22.49
N TRP A 90 3.34 -0.97 21.81
CA TRP A 90 3.73 0.31 22.39
C TRP A 90 3.67 1.44 21.40
N LEU A 91 3.44 2.64 21.93
CA LEU A 91 3.57 3.91 21.22
C LEU A 91 4.28 4.92 22.10
N TYR A 92 5.37 5.45 21.59
CA TYR A 92 6.07 6.60 22.13
C TYR A 92 5.97 7.77 21.18
N LYS A 93 5.95 8.99 21.73
CA LYS A 93 6.03 10.23 20.98
C LYS A 93 7.18 11.09 21.49
N ARG A 94 7.71 11.99 20.65
CA ARG A 94 8.65 13.01 21.06
C ARG A 94 8.27 14.35 20.44
N GLU A 95 7.86 15.28 21.29
CA GLU A 95 7.71 16.72 21.02
C GLU A 95 8.97 17.42 21.55
N GLU A 96 9.24 17.37 22.84
CA GLU A 96 10.48 17.84 23.49
C GLU A 96 11.31 16.65 23.98
N ARG A 97 10.67 15.69 24.62
CA ARG A 97 11.26 14.45 25.16
C ARG A 97 10.45 13.23 24.75
N LEU A 98 11.13 12.09 24.66
CA LEU A 98 10.47 10.82 24.39
C LEU A 98 9.52 10.49 25.56
N THR A 99 8.24 10.31 25.26
CA THR A 99 7.19 10.08 26.24
C THR A 99 6.30 8.91 25.78
N LYS A 100 6.04 7.99 26.69
CA LYS A 100 5.12 6.87 26.44
C LYS A 100 3.69 7.40 26.30
N VAL A 101 3.03 7.04 25.19
CA VAL A 101 1.62 7.32 24.96
C VAL A 101 0.75 6.19 25.48
N PHE A 102 1.09 4.96 25.13
CA PHE A 102 0.54 3.75 25.72
C PHE A 102 1.55 2.59 25.62
N GLU A 103 1.32 1.60 26.45
CA GLU A 103 2.00 0.31 26.38
C GLU A 103 1.02 -0.77 26.81
N ARG A 104 1.00 -1.86 26.04
CA ARG A 104 0.19 -3.03 26.29
C ARG A 104 1.07 -4.27 26.29
N THR A 105 0.96 -5.04 27.34
CA THR A 105 1.41 -6.45 27.36
C THR A 105 0.18 -7.33 27.31
N TYR A 106 0.35 -8.63 27.22
CA TYR A 106 -0.74 -9.62 27.06
C TYR A 106 -1.95 -9.38 28.00
N ASP A 107 -1.70 -8.98 29.24
CA ASP A 107 -2.69 -8.83 30.32
C ASP A 107 -2.80 -7.40 30.89
N LYS A 108 -1.91 -6.50 30.49
CA LYS A 108 -1.81 -5.16 31.06
C LYS A 108 -1.81 -4.10 29.97
N LEU A 109 -2.64 -3.06 30.17
CA LEU A 109 -2.68 -1.85 29.34
C LEU A 109 -2.38 -0.64 30.22
N GLU A 110 -1.45 0.22 29.77
CA GLU A 110 -1.14 1.51 30.37
C GLU A 110 -1.36 2.60 29.32
N ILE A 111 -2.06 3.68 29.68
CA ILE A 111 -2.36 4.79 28.78
C ILE A 111 -2.01 6.09 29.50
N MET A 112 -1.28 6.97 28.82
CA MET A 112 -0.91 8.28 29.33
C MET A 112 -2.13 9.09 29.76
N GLY A 113 -2.11 9.61 30.98
CA GLY A 113 -3.16 10.46 31.51
C GLY A 113 -4.41 9.72 32.00
N LEU A 114 -4.41 8.38 32.06
CA LEU A 114 -5.52 7.59 32.56
C LEU A 114 -5.14 6.79 33.81
N SER A 115 -6.10 6.66 34.72
CA SER A 115 -5.95 5.80 35.91
C SER A 115 -6.21 4.33 35.54
N SER A 116 -5.65 3.40 36.33
CA SER A 116 -5.84 1.95 36.12
C SER A 116 -7.31 1.53 36.20
N GLN A 117 -8.15 2.24 37.00
CA GLN A 117 -9.59 1.97 37.11
C GLN A 117 -10.33 2.23 35.78
N VAL A 118 -10.00 3.34 35.09
CA VAL A 118 -10.59 3.68 33.79
C VAL A 118 -10.09 2.72 32.73
N ILE A 119 -8.79 2.42 32.72
CA ILE A 119 -8.16 1.49 31.79
C ILE A 119 -8.76 0.09 31.90
N GLY A 120 -9.12 -0.35 33.13
CA GLY A 120 -9.75 -1.65 33.35
C GLY A 120 -11.10 -1.85 32.66
N LEU A 121 -11.76 -0.76 32.22
CA LEU A 121 -13.00 -0.81 31.44
C LEU A 121 -12.77 -1.02 29.95
N ILE A 122 -11.54 -0.79 29.47
CA ILE A 122 -11.18 -0.93 28.06
C ILE A 122 -10.87 -2.41 27.79
N LYS A 123 -11.64 -3.01 26.88
CA LYS A 123 -11.42 -4.39 26.46
C LYS A 123 -10.81 -4.41 25.06
N VAL A 124 -9.60 -4.93 24.94
CA VAL A 124 -8.89 -5.11 23.67
C VAL A 124 -8.80 -6.59 23.36
N PRO A 125 -9.38 -7.06 22.26
CA PRO A 125 -9.26 -8.47 21.87
C PRO A 125 -7.79 -8.89 21.68
N PRO A 126 -7.42 -10.15 21.97
CA PRO A 126 -6.02 -10.60 21.87
C PRO A 126 -5.44 -10.44 20.46
N ALA A 127 -6.23 -10.68 19.42
CA ALA A 127 -5.81 -10.57 18.02
C ALA A 127 -6.07 -9.20 17.39
N THR A 128 -6.13 -8.14 18.20
CA THR A 128 -6.40 -6.77 17.72
C THR A 128 -5.39 -5.81 18.32
N LEU A 129 -4.80 -4.94 17.51
CA LEU A 129 -3.95 -3.86 18.00
C LEU A 129 -4.78 -2.79 18.70
N PHE A 130 -4.26 -2.27 19.80
CA PHE A 130 -4.90 -1.17 20.53
C PHE A 130 -4.97 0.10 19.68
N VAL A 131 -3.91 0.42 18.93
CA VAL A 131 -3.89 1.58 18.03
C VAL A 131 -5.06 1.53 17.02
N SER A 132 -5.44 0.35 16.55
CA SER A 132 -6.50 0.20 15.54
C SER A 132 -7.91 0.42 16.06
N ILE A 133 -8.12 0.27 17.37
CA ILE A 133 -9.45 0.45 18.02
C ILE A 133 -9.47 1.62 19.00
N GLY A 134 -8.32 2.17 19.38
CA GLY A 134 -8.23 3.19 20.41
C GLY A 134 -9.08 4.43 20.15
N ASN A 135 -9.29 4.77 18.88
CA ASN A 135 -10.16 5.88 18.48
C ASN A 135 -11.66 5.64 18.75
N ASN A 136 -12.08 4.40 19.01
CA ASN A 136 -13.46 4.09 19.40
C ASN A 136 -13.74 4.50 20.84
N PHE A 137 -12.70 4.81 21.61
CA PHE A 137 -12.79 5.30 22.98
C PHE A 137 -12.45 6.80 23.00
N ASN A 138 -13.13 7.56 23.85
CA ASN A 138 -12.82 8.98 24.02
C ASN A 138 -11.63 9.15 24.99
N LEU A 139 -10.41 8.97 24.49
CA LEU A 139 -9.17 8.94 25.25
C LEU A 139 -8.37 10.25 25.10
N PRO A 140 -7.66 10.68 26.15
CA PRO A 140 -6.74 11.83 26.05
C PRO A 140 -5.66 11.69 24.98
N VAL A 141 -5.37 10.46 24.58
CA VAL A 141 -4.31 10.11 23.61
C VAL A 141 -4.81 9.97 22.17
N ASN A 142 -6.11 10.16 21.90
CA ASN A 142 -6.70 9.93 20.57
C ASN A 142 -5.96 10.64 19.43
N LYS A 143 -5.49 11.87 19.64
CA LYS A 143 -4.70 12.60 18.66
C LYS A 143 -3.50 11.77 18.17
N TYR A 144 -2.76 11.17 19.10
CA TYR A 144 -1.55 10.40 18.78
C TYR A 144 -1.88 9.06 18.12
N LEU A 145 -2.99 8.42 18.51
CA LEU A 145 -3.47 7.20 17.87
C LEU A 145 -3.91 7.47 16.41
N GLN A 146 -4.60 8.60 16.18
CA GLN A 146 -5.00 9.04 14.84
C GLN A 146 -3.79 9.33 13.96
N ASP A 147 -2.76 10.00 14.48
CA ASP A 147 -1.53 10.28 13.75
C ASP A 147 -0.86 8.99 13.25
N VAL A 148 -0.80 7.95 14.09
CA VAL A 148 -0.29 6.63 13.70
C VAL A 148 -1.14 6.02 12.57
N ILE A 149 -2.46 6.00 12.72
CA ILE A 149 -3.37 5.45 11.70
C ILE A 149 -3.25 6.23 10.38
N LEU A 150 -3.20 7.55 10.44
CA LEU A 150 -3.02 8.39 9.24
C LEU A 150 -1.71 8.10 8.53
N TRP A 151 -0.60 7.99 9.28
CA TRP A 151 0.68 7.65 8.70
C TRP A 151 0.64 6.29 8.00
N PHE A 152 0.18 5.24 8.69
CA PHE A 152 0.06 3.92 8.06
C PHE A 152 -0.93 3.92 6.88
N SER A 153 -1.98 4.74 6.91
CA SER A 153 -2.94 4.88 5.80
C SER A 153 -2.33 5.57 4.57
N SER A 154 -1.33 6.43 4.76
CA SER A 154 -0.62 7.10 3.68
C SER A 154 0.47 6.23 3.03
N VAL A 155 0.88 5.13 3.68
CA VAL A 155 1.92 4.24 3.14
C VAL A 155 1.39 3.47 1.94
N LEU A 156 2.05 3.61 0.80
CA LEU A 156 1.83 2.80 -0.39
C LEU A 156 2.96 1.77 -0.51
N ILE A 157 2.60 0.50 -0.64
CA ILE A 157 3.54 -0.59 -0.87
C ILE A 157 3.25 -1.16 -2.25
N VAL A 158 4.25 -1.13 -3.12
CA VAL A 158 4.13 -1.59 -4.49
C VAL A 158 5.03 -2.81 -4.69
N PHE A 159 4.41 -3.94 -4.95
CA PHE A 159 5.11 -5.15 -5.37
C PHE A 159 5.16 -5.24 -6.90
N GLU A 160 6.11 -5.98 -7.41
CA GLU A 160 6.34 -6.17 -8.85
C GLU A 160 5.08 -6.62 -9.60
N ASN A 161 4.33 -7.53 -9.03
CA ASN A 161 3.08 -8.05 -9.58
C ASN A 161 1.85 -7.14 -9.33
N MET A 162 2.00 -6.05 -8.58
CA MET A 162 0.92 -5.10 -8.30
C MET A 162 1.00 -3.82 -9.16
N ALA A 163 1.99 -3.71 -10.06
CA ALA A 163 2.11 -2.56 -10.95
C ALA A 163 0.82 -2.30 -11.75
N ASN A 164 0.07 -3.35 -12.07
CA ASN A 164 -1.21 -3.27 -12.76
C ASN A 164 -2.37 -2.75 -11.87
N SER A 165 -2.17 -2.63 -10.55
CA SER A 165 -3.19 -2.14 -9.60
C SER A 165 -3.03 -0.66 -9.24
N LEU A 166 -2.00 0.02 -9.76
CA LEU A 166 -1.83 1.45 -9.58
C LEU A 166 -2.83 2.20 -10.44
N ASP A 167 -3.42 3.24 -9.88
CA ASP A 167 -4.60 3.90 -10.42
C ASP A 167 -4.31 4.67 -11.73
N ILE A 168 -4.42 3.97 -12.86
CA ILE A 168 -4.37 4.56 -14.20
C ILE A 168 -5.55 5.52 -14.42
N TYR A 169 -6.63 5.30 -13.69
CA TYR A 169 -7.87 6.05 -13.84
C TYR A 169 -7.72 7.53 -13.48
N THR A 170 -6.80 7.90 -12.60
CA THR A 170 -6.51 9.31 -12.32
C THR A 170 -6.04 10.08 -13.55
N MET A 171 -5.55 9.35 -14.56
CA MET A 171 -5.10 9.90 -15.84
C MET A 171 -6.24 10.06 -16.87
N GLU A 172 -7.43 9.49 -16.62
CA GLU A 172 -8.57 9.51 -17.56
C GLU A 172 -9.05 10.94 -17.82
N ASN A 173 -9.03 11.80 -16.82
CA ASN A 173 -9.60 13.15 -16.92
C ASN A 173 -8.72 14.16 -17.69
N GLY A 174 -7.61 13.72 -18.28
CA GLY A 174 -6.71 14.58 -19.04
C GLY A 174 -5.96 15.65 -18.23
N LYS A 175 -6.32 15.84 -16.94
CA LYS A 175 -5.73 16.86 -16.07
C LYS A 175 -4.20 16.73 -15.94
N TYR A 176 -3.68 15.52 -15.95
CA TYR A 176 -2.26 15.22 -15.78
C TYR A 176 -1.59 14.76 -17.07
N LYS A 177 -2.32 14.74 -18.19
CA LYS A 177 -1.83 14.17 -19.46
C LYS A 177 -0.57 14.83 -19.96
N GLU A 178 -0.51 16.18 -19.96
CA GLU A 178 0.67 16.92 -20.42
C GLU A 178 1.88 16.67 -19.54
N GLN A 179 1.69 16.64 -18.21
CA GLN A 179 2.77 16.36 -17.25
C GLN A 179 3.29 14.93 -17.40
N ALA A 180 2.39 13.97 -17.59
CA ALA A 180 2.74 12.58 -17.82
C ALA A 180 3.53 12.40 -19.12
N LEU A 181 3.10 13.05 -20.22
CA LEU A 181 3.81 13.02 -21.49
C LEU A 181 5.20 13.65 -21.38
N ASP A 182 5.36 14.77 -20.66
CA ASP A 182 6.67 15.38 -20.42
C ASP A 182 7.61 14.41 -19.70
N ILE A 183 7.14 13.70 -18.68
CA ILE A 183 7.94 12.70 -17.96
C ILE A 183 8.29 11.51 -18.86
N LEU A 184 7.33 10.98 -19.64
CA LEU A 184 7.54 9.86 -20.54
C LEU A 184 8.56 10.21 -21.65
N GLN A 185 8.49 11.42 -22.19
CA GLN A 185 9.46 11.92 -23.19
C GLN A 185 10.86 12.07 -22.60
N ARG A 186 10.98 12.63 -21.39
CA ARG A 186 12.28 12.75 -20.69
C ARG A 186 12.87 11.38 -20.32
N ALA A 187 12.03 10.38 -20.13
CA ALA A 187 12.48 9.00 -19.89
C ALA A 187 12.85 8.25 -21.19
N ASP A 188 12.79 8.90 -22.36
CA ASP A 188 13.11 8.34 -23.67
C ASP A 188 12.32 7.08 -24.01
N ILE A 189 11.04 7.04 -23.63
CA ILE A 189 10.18 5.85 -23.80
C ILE A 189 9.53 5.80 -25.19
N GLY A 190 9.58 6.90 -25.95
CA GLY A 190 9.07 6.95 -27.32
C GLY A 190 7.53 7.06 -27.42
N ILE A 191 6.81 7.19 -26.32
CA ILE A 191 5.35 7.44 -26.31
C ILE A 191 5.11 8.91 -26.63
N SER A 192 4.42 9.15 -27.76
CA SER A 192 4.11 10.50 -28.24
C SER A 192 2.72 10.98 -27.80
N ASP A 193 1.81 10.08 -27.51
CA ASP A 193 0.49 10.35 -26.94
C ASP A 193 -0.10 9.11 -26.25
N PHE A 194 -1.13 9.29 -25.41
CA PHE A 194 -1.87 8.18 -24.85
C PHE A 194 -3.33 8.55 -24.57
N GLU A 195 -4.17 7.53 -24.48
CA GLU A 195 -5.60 7.61 -24.16
C GLU A 195 -5.93 6.50 -23.17
N VAL A 196 -6.59 6.85 -22.06
CA VAL A 196 -7.15 5.85 -21.13
C VAL A 196 -8.48 5.37 -21.70
N ILE A 197 -8.57 4.07 -21.94
CA ILE A 197 -9.78 3.42 -22.47
C ILE A 197 -10.51 2.78 -21.29
N LYS A 198 -11.82 3.05 -21.20
CA LYS A 198 -12.71 2.55 -20.16
C LYS A 198 -13.89 1.85 -20.79
N ASP A 199 -13.85 0.52 -20.76
CA ASP A 199 -14.92 -0.32 -21.32
C ASP A 199 -15.78 -0.92 -20.20
N LYS A 200 -17.09 -0.69 -20.23
CA LYS A 200 -18.00 -1.33 -19.30
C LYS A 200 -18.11 -2.82 -19.65
N ILE A 201 -17.78 -3.69 -18.69
CA ILE A 201 -17.82 -5.14 -18.87
C ILE A 201 -19.01 -5.81 -18.19
N ALA A 202 -19.53 -5.21 -17.09
CA ALA A 202 -20.65 -5.77 -16.36
C ALA A 202 -21.36 -4.73 -15.49
N THR A 203 -22.54 -5.11 -14.99
CA THR A 203 -23.24 -4.43 -13.89
C THR A 203 -23.39 -5.45 -12.77
N VAL A 204 -23.13 -5.03 -11.52
CA VAL A 204 -23.23 -5.87 -10.32
C VAL A 204 -24.49 -5.47 -9.57
N GLU A 205 -25.52 -6.29 -9.64
CA GLU A 205 -26.75 -6.10 -8.86
C GLU A 205 -26.85 -7.13 -7.73
N THR A 206 -26.12 -8.23 -7.84
CA THR A 206 -26.13 -9.34 -6.87
C THR A 206 -24.74 -9.92 -6.61
N GLN A 207 -24.58 -10.71 -5.53
CA GLN A 207 -23.34 -11.46 -5.26
C GLN A 207 -23.00 -12.47 -6.39
N ASN A 208 -24.01 -12.99 -7.11
CA ASN A 208 -23.79 -13.91 -8.21
C ASN A 208 -23.11 -13.21 -9.41
N ASP A 209 -23.33 -11.93 -9.60
CA ASP A 209 -22.69 -11.16 -10.68
C ASP A 209 -21.19 -11.03 -10.45
N ILE A 210 -20.75 -10.88 -9.19
CA ILE A 210 -19.32 -10.88 -8.82
C ILE A 210 -18.66 -12.22 -9.16
N LEU A 211 -19.34 -13.34 -8.88
CA LEU A 211 -18.86 -14.68 -9.24
C LEU A 211 -18.76 -14.88 -10.75
N ASN A 212 -19.74 -14.38 -11.49
CA ASN A 212 -19.76 -14.44 -12.95
C ASN A 212 -18.62 -13.59 -13.57
N ILE A 213 -18.36 -12.40 -13.05
CA ILE A 213 -17.26 -11.54 -13.48
C ILE A 213 -15.93 -12.22 -13.23
N ASN A 214 -15.70 -12.78 -12.04
CA ASN A 214 -14.49 -13.52 -11.71
C ASN A 214 -14.28 -14.73 -12.64
N THR A 215 -15.36 -15.42 -12.98
CA THR A 215 -15.33 -16.55 -13.94
C THR A 215 -15.01 -16.07 -15.35
N GLN A 216 -15.61 -14.97 -15.80
CA GLN A 216 -15.31 -14.38 -17.11
C GLN A 216 -13.87 -13.88 -17.20
N MET A 217 -13.33 -13.29 -16.14
CA MET A 217 -11.93 -12.90 -16.07
C MET A 217 -10.97 -14.09 -16.19
N GLN A 218 -11.32 -15.25 -15.64
CA GLN A 218 -10.51 -16.47 -15.77
C GLN A 218 -10.56 -17.08 -17.17
N ILE A 219 -11.68 -16.89 -17.90
CA ILE A 219 -11.90 -17.47 -19.24
C ILE A 219 -11.41 -16.55 -20.35
N ASN A 220 -11.41 -15.24 -20.15
CA ASN A 220 -11.01 -14.25 -21.16
C ASN A 220 -9.67 -13.58 -20.79
N PRO A 221 -8.55 -14.02 -21.40
CA PRO A 221 -7.23 -13.45 -21.14
C PRO A 221 -7.13 -11.93 -21.41
N ALA A 222 -7.97 -11.40 -22.29
CA ALA A 222 -7.99 -9.97 -22.61
C ALA A 222 -8.47 -9.12 -21.42
N LEU A 223 -9.27 -9.67 -20.52
CA LEU A 223 -9.69 -9.01 -19.28
C LEU A 223 -8.68 -9.13 -18.15
N MET A 224 -7.64 -9.94 -18.32
CA MET A 224 -6.54 -10.07 -17.36
C MET A 224 -5.45 -9.01 -17.55
N THR A 225 -5.48 -8.28 -18.67
CA THR A 225 -4.60 -7.14 -18.95
C THR A 225 -5.32 -5.84 -18.59
N GLY A 226 -4.62 -4.85 -18.05
CA GLY A 226 -5.24 -3.60 -17.60
C GLY A 226 -5.77 -3.65 -16.16
N GLN A 227 -6.65 -2.73 -15.81
CA GLN A 227 -7.26 -2.60 -14.49
C GLN A 227 -8.75 -2.86 -14.52
N ILE A 228 -9.28 -3.42 -13.44
CA ILE A 228 -10.74 -3.54 -13.23
C ILE A 228 -11.14 -2.53 -12.15
N LYS A 229 -12.15 -1.72 -12.46
CA LYS A 229 -12.70 -0.73 -11.54
C LYS A 229 -14.21 -0.88 -11.42
N THR A 230 -14.72 -0.81 -10.20
CA THR A 230 -16.16 -0.80 -9.93
C THR A 230 -16.60 0.61 -9.56
N GLU A 231 -17.58 1.17 -10.27
CA GLU A 231 -18.20 2.47 -10.00
C GLU A 231 -19.70 2.36 -10.14
N ASN A 232 -20.45 2.78 -9.11
CA ASN A 232 -21.91 2.81 -9.13
C ASN A 232 -22.54 1.53 -9.72
N GLU A 233 -22.18 0.37 -9.15
CA GLU A 233 -22.65 -0.95 -9.59
C GLU A 233 -22.17 -1.39 -10.98
N ASN A 234 -21.41 -0.56 -11.69
CA ASN A 234 -20.82 -0.93 -12.96
C ASN A 234 -19.36 -1.34 -12.80
N VAL A 235 -18.96 -2.37 -13.53
CA VAL A 235 -17.59 -2.87 -13.59
C VAL A 235 -17.00 -2.51 -14.93
N TYR A 236 -15.86 -1.86 -14.89
CA TYR A 236 -15.14 -1.38 -16.07
C TYR A 236 -13.79 -2.07 -16.17
N HIS A 237 -13.41 -2.39 -17.41
CA HIS A 237 -12.03 -2.70 -17.78
C HIS A 237 -11.36 -1.42 -18.23
N ILE A 238 -10.20 -1.12 -17.66
CA ILE A 238 -9.41 0.07 -17.96
C ILE A 238 -8.10 -0.36 -18.56
N ASP A 239 -7.77 0.14 -19.74
CA ASP A 239 -6.51 -0.06 -20.43
C ASP A 239 -6.00 1.29 -20.96
N VAL A 240 -4.77 1.32 -21.46
CA VAL A 240 -4.17 2.51 -22.02
C VAL A 240 -3.74 2.22 -23.45
N LYS A 241 -4.25 3.01 -24.37
CA LYS A 241 -3.79 3.08 -25.74
C LYS A 241 -2.67 4.11 -25.82
N THR A 242 -1.50 3.72 -26.20
CA THR A 242 -0.33 4.59 -26.40
C THR A 242 -0.01 4.73 -27.87
N ASP A 243 0.39 5.91 -28.30
CA ASP A 243 0.83 6.18 -29.66
C ASP A 243 2.35 6.33 -29.68
N PHE A 244 3.00 5.62 -30.61
CA PHE A 244 4.42 5.75 -30.90
C PHE A 244 4.60 6.42 -32.26
N ASP A 245 5.56 7.33 -32.37
CA ASP A 245 5.91 7.94 -33.64
C ASP A 245 6.60 6.91 -34.54
N VAL A 246 6.23 6.92 -35.82
CA VAL A 246 6.86 6.10 -36.87
C VAL A 246 7.75 7.00 -37.70
N PHE A 247 9.02 6.62 -37.83
CA PHE A 247 10.04 7.38 -38.56
C PHE A 247 10.36 6.77 -39.91
N ASN A 248 10.63 7.64 -40.88
CA ASN A 248 11.21 7.22 -42.16
C ASN A 248 12.74 7.07 -42.05
N LYS A 249 13.40 6.71 -43.17
CA LYS A 249 14.86 6.56 -43.23
C LYS A 249 15.67 7.84 -42.97
N ASN A 250 14.99 9.00 -43.00
CA ASN A 250 15.59 10.33 -42.74
C ASN A 250 15.31 10.81 -41.32
N ASN A 251 14.79 9.95 -40.43
CA ASN A 251 14.36 10.31 -39.08
C ASN A 251 13.22 11.34 -39.00
N GLU A 252 12.39 11.45 -40.02
CA GLU A 252 11.21 12.28 -40.03
C GLU A 252 9.99 11.45 -39.59
N VAL A 253 9.12 12.03 -38.73
CA VAL A 253 7.87 11.38 -38.30
C VAL A 253 6.91 11.31 -39.49
N VAL A 254 6.54 10.09 -39.89
CA VAL A 254 5.65 9.83 -41.04
C VAL A 254 4.28 9.28 -40.61
N GLY A 255 4.08 9.03 -39.32
CA GLY A 255 2.83 8.52 -38.80
C GLY A 255 2.92 8.15 -37.31
N LYS A 256 1.81 7.62 -36.79
CA LYS A 256 1.72 7.10 -35.42
C LYS A 256 1.28 5.65 -35.45
N LYS A 257 1.82 4.85 -34.55
CA LYS A 257 1.43 3.45 -34.33
C LYS A 257 0.79 3.29 -32.97
N PRO A 258 -0.50 2.99 -32.90
CA PRO A 258 -1.18 2.73 -31.63
C PRO A 258 -0.79 1.35 -31.07
N VAL A 259 -0.55 1.29 -29.76
CA VAL A 259 -0.23 0.06 -29.01
C VAL A 259 -0.99 0.08 -27.69
N MET A 260 -1.61 -1.04 -27.33
CA MET A 260 -2.22 -1.20 -26.02
C MET A 260 -1.12 -1.46 -24.98
N LEU A 261 -1.10 -0.68 -23.90
CA LEU A 261 0.00 -0.67 -22.93
C LEU A 261 0.16 -2.03 -22.22
N PHE A 262 -0.95 -2.65 -21.85
CA PHE A 262 -0.97 -3.88 -21.06
C PHE A 262 -1.17 -5.15 -21.88
N LYS A 263 -1.29 -5.04 -23.20
CA LYS A 263 -1.48 -6.22 -24.06
C LYS A 263 -0.13 -6.92 -24.32
N GLU A 264 -0.10 -8.25 -24.22
CA GLU A 264 1.08 -9.11 -24.35
C GLU A 264 1.78 -9.13 -25.74
N ASN A 265 1.75 -8.05 -26.50
CA ASN A 265 2.32 -8.00 -27.85
C ASN A 265 3.81 -7.58 -27.91
N GLY A 266 4.51 -7.51 -26.76
CA GLY A 266 5.98 -7.36 -26.73
C GLY A 266 6.54 -5.98 -27.12
N PHE A 267 5.70 -4.97 -27.40
CA PHE A 267 6.16 -3.62 -27.77
C PHE A 267 6.51 -2.76 -26.57
N ASN A 268 5.90 -3.00 -25.41
CA ASN A 268 6.16 -2.24 -24.21
C ASN A 268 7.06 -3.04 -23.28
N SER A 269 8.14 -2.43 -22.81
CA SER A 269 8.95 -3.02 -21.77
C SER A 269 8.18 -3.03 -20.45
N GLU A 270 8.50 -3.97 -19.57
CA GLU A 270 7.95 -3.98 -18.21
C GLU A 270 8.23 -2.67 -17.46
N GLY A 271 9.40 -2.07 -17.70
CA GLY A 271 9.76 -0.75 -17.17
C GLY A 271 8.84 0.36 -17.66
N THR A 272 8.46 0.36 -18.93
CA THR A 272 7.50 1.32 -19.51
C THR A 272 6.13 1.19 -18.85
N MET A 273 5.62 -0.03 -18.72
CA MET A 273 4.33 -0.28 -18.06
C MET A 273 4.34 0.18 -16.61
N ARG A 274 5.42 -0.12 -15.89
CA ARG A 274 5.57 0.30 -14.49
C ARG A 274 5.64 1.80 -14.34
N LEU A 275 6.46 2.48 -15.15
CA LEU A 275 6.56 3.94 -15.10
C LEU A 275 5.20 4.57 -15.35
N PHE A 276 4.46 4.09 -16.36
CA PHE A 276 3.13 4.61 -16.65
C PHE A 276 2.17 4.46 -15.46
N CYS A 277 2.15 3.30 -14.81
CA CYS A 277 1.35 3.06 -13.61
C CYS A 277 1.73 3.99 -12.45
N TYR A 278 3.04 4.25 -12.27
CA TYR A 278 3.50 5.19 -11.24
C TYR A 278 3.11 6.64 -11.52
N LEU A 279 3.04 7.05 -12.78
CA LEU A 279 2.65 8.42 -13.16
C LEU A 279 1.25 8.77 -12.65
N GLY A 280 0.29 7.88 -12.79
CA GLY A 280 -1.07 8.08 -12.27
C GLY A 280 -1.08 8.37 -10.77
N TRP A 281 -0.17 7.78 -10.03
CA TRP A 281 -0.06 7.99 -8.60
C TRP A 281 0.81 9.19 -8.20
N ILE A 282 1.91 9.45 -8.93
CA ILE A 282 2.82 10.59 -8.64
C ILE A 282 2.14 11.92 -8.91
N LEU A 283 1.27 11.97 -9.93
CA LEU A 283 0.63 13.19 -10.41
C LEU A 283 -0.74 13.47 -9.76
N ALA A 284 -1.37 12.46 -9.14
CA ALA A 284 -2.66 12.58 -8.44
C ALA A 284 -2.50 13.10 -7.03
#